data_e7879939fcce0584fdadc60d57979fb4
#
_entry.id   e7879939fcce0584fdadc60d57979fb4
#
_cell.length_a   1.000
_cell.length_b   1.000
_cell.length_c   1.000
_cell.angle_alpha   90.00
_cell.angle_beta   90.00
_cell.angle_gamma   90.00
#
_symmetry.space_group_name_H-M   'P 1'
#
loop_
_entity.id
_entity.type
_entity.pdbx_description
1 polymer ?
#
loop_
_entity_poly.entity_id
_entity_poly.type
_entity_poly.pdbx_seq_one_letter_code
_entity_poly.pdbx_strand_id
1 'polypeptide(L)'
;DVHTSELLEALLGAKAILVNNNAAATFLVLRALAEGGEVMVSRGELVEIGDGFRIPEIMEQSGARLREVGSTNKTKVEDYRRAKTENTRMLMRVHPSNFHISGFVGRPDLRELASLAREWQVPLYE
;
A
#
# COMPACT_ATOMS: atom_id res chain seq x y z
N ASP A 1 9.86 16.31 -15.57
CA ASP A 1 11.04 16.60 -14.97
C ASP A 1 12.20 15.67 -15.22
N VAL A 2 12.70 15.71 -16.46
CA VAL A 2 13.78 14.83 -16.94
C VAL A 2 15.04 14.99 -16.09
N HIS A 3 15.43 16.23 -15.78
CA HIS A 3 16.63 16.49 -14.97
C HIS A 3 16.56 15.97 -13.53
N THR A 4 15.39 16.02 -12.93
CA THR A 4 15.18 15.51 -11.56
C THR A 4 15.21 13.98 -11.53
N SER A 5 14.69 13.33 -12.56
CA SER A 5 14.67 11.86 -12.66
C SER A 5 16.07 11.26 -12.74
N GLU A 6 16.98 11.85 -13.54
CA GLU A 6 18.37 11.40 -13.65
C GLU A 6 19.12 11.55 -12.32
N LEU A 7 18.91 12.66 -11.61
CA LEU A 7 19.53 12.92 -10.32
C LEU A 7 19.02 11.95 -9.25
N LEU A 8 17.71 11.70 -9.22
CA LEU A 8 17.10 10.74 -8.31
C LEU A 8 17.57 9.31 -8.59
N GLU A 9 17.68 8.92 -9.86
CA GLU A 9 18.21 7.60 -10.22
C GLU A 9 19.66 7.43 -9.75
N ALA A 10 20.48 8.47 -9.89
CA ALA A 10 21.86 8.43 -9.40
C ALA A 10 21.96 8.32 -7.86
N LEU A 11 21.05 8.96 -7.13
CA LEU A 11 21.03 8.96 -5.66
C LEU A 11 20.41 7.68 -5.07
N LEU A 12 19.35 7.17 -5.68
CA LEU A 12 18.53 6.08 -5.14
C LEU A 12 18.89 4.71 -5.74
N GLY A 13 19.63 4.68 -6.85
CA GLY A 13 19.90 3.45 -7.59
C GLY A 13 18.66 2.86 -8.27
N ALA A 14 17.59 3.63 -8.41
CA ALA A 14 16.32 3.20 -8.99
C ALA A 14 15.64 4.36 -9.71
N LYS A 15 14.84 4.03 -10.73
CA LYS A 15 14.02 5.05 -11.41
C LYS A 15 12.99 5.63 -10.46
N ALA A 16 12.85 6.94 -10.48
CA ALA A 16 11.93 7.68 -9.63
C ALA A 16 11.23 8.80 -10.40
N ILE A 17 10.03 9.13 -9.98
CA ILE A 17 9.28 10.30 -10.41
C ILE A 17 8.95 11.16 -9.20
N LEU A 18 9.05 12.47 -9.37
CA LEU A 18 8.69 13.43 -8.34
C LEU A 18 7.25 13.86 -8.52
N VAL A 19 6.50 13.82 -7.41
CA VAL A 19 5.13 14.33 -7.32
C VAL A 19 5.02 15.32 -6.15
N ASN A 20 3.95 16.10 -6.10
CA ASN A 20 3.84 17.19 -5.12
C ASN A 20 3.64 16.73 -3.66
N ASN A 21 3.11 15.53 -3.42
CA ASN A 21 2.93 14.97 -2.08
C ASN A 21 2.67 13.46 -2.11
N ASN A 22 2.65 12.83 -0.93
CA ASN A 22 2.40 11.40 -0.81
C ASN A 22 0.99 10.98 -1.27
N ALA A 23 -0.03 11.81 -1.07
CA ALA A 23 -1.38 11.53 -1.55
C ALA A 23 -1.42 11.37 -3.08
N ALA A 24 -0.74 12.27 -3.79
CA ALA A 24 -0.61 12.19 -5.24
C ALA A 24 0.20 10.97 -5.68
N ALA A 25 1.26 10.61 -4.95
CA ALA A 25 2.03 9.39 -5.22
C ALA A 25 1.16 8.15 -5.08
N THR A 26 0.44 8.03 -3.98
CA THR A 26 -0.46 6.90 -3.70
C THR A 26 -1.57 6.80 -4.75
N PHE A 27 -2.23 7.90 -5.06
CA PHE A 27 -3.27 7.93 -6.10
C PHE A 27 -2.72 7.47 -7.46
N LEU A 28 -1.56 7.98 -7.86
CA LEU A 28 -0.92 7.64 -9.14
C LEU A 28 -0.58 6.14 -9.22
N VAL A 29 0.01 5.60 -8.16
CA VAL A 29 0.38 4.17 -8.09
C VAL A 29 -0.86 3.28 -8.15
N LEU A 30 -1.89 3.59 -7.36
CA LEU A 30 -3.14 2.84 -7.35
C LEU A 30 -3.84 2.88 -8.72
N ARG A 31 -3.91 4.08 -9.32
CA ARG A 31 -4.51 4.27 -10.64
C ARG A 31 -3.76 3.49 -11.72
N ALA A 32 -2.44 3.54 -11.71
CA ALA A 32 -1.62 2.91 -12.74
C ALA A 32 -1.56 1.38 -12.64
N LEU A 33 -1.57 0.83 -11.42
CA LEU A 33 -1.26 -0.58 -11.19
C LEU A 33 -2.45 -1.41 -10.67
N ALA A 34 -3.50 -0.78 -10.17
CA ALA A 34 -4.58 -1.49 -9.49
C ALA A 34 -6.00 -1.07 -9.90
N GLU A 35 -6.17 -0.16 -10.86
CA GLU A 35 -7.49 0.25 -11.35
C GLU A 35 -8.36 -0.95 -11.73
N GLY A 36 -9.59 -0.98 -11.24
CA GLY A 36 -10.55 -2.06 -11.46
C GLY A 36 -10.26 -3.36 -10.69
N GLY A 37 -9.12 -3.47 -10.02
CA GLY A 37 -8.74 -4.62 -9.22
C GLY A 37 -8.82 -4.40 -7.72
N GLU A 38 -8.48 -5.43 -6.95
CA GLU A 38 -8.47 -5.40 -5.50
C GLU A 38 -7.06 -5.07 -4.96
N VAL A 39 -7.00 -4.16 -4.00
CA VAL A 39 -5.81 -3.82 -3.22
C VAL A 39 -6.01 -4.28 -1.79
N MET A 40 -5.14 -5.16 -1.34
CA MET A 40 -5.23 -5.72 0.00
C MET A 40 -4.49 -4.84 1.01
N VAL A 41 -5.19 -4.41 2.04
CA VAL A 41 -4.67 -3.56 3.12
C VAL A 41 -5.07 -4.15 4.47
N SER A 42 -4.15 -4.17 5.43
CA SER A 42 -4.48 -4.54 6.81
C SER A 42 -5.49 -3.55 7.41
N ARG A 43 -6.49 -4.06 8.12
CA ARG A 43 -7.47 -3.20 8.80
C ARG A 43 -6.84 -2.21 9.78
N GLY A 44 -5.75 -2.59 10.44
CA GLY A 44 -5.00 -1.69 11.31
C GLY A 44 -4.26 -0.56 10.59
N GLU A 45 -4.24 -0.61 9.27
CA GLU A 45 -3.58 0.37 8.40
C GLU A 45 -4.56 1.27 7.62
N LEU A 46 -5.87 1.14 7.87
CA LEU A 46 -6.91 2.01 7.31
C LEU A 46 -6.99 3.29 8.11
N VAL A 47 -6.04 4.16 7.89
CA VAL A 47 -5.80 5.36 8.68
C VAL A 47 -6.19 6.62 7.93
N GLU A 48 -6.42 7.69 8.69
CA GLU A 48 -6.41 9.05 8.20
C GLU A 48 -5.02 9.67 8.49
N ILE A 49 -4.36 10.12 7.44
CA ILE A 49 -3.06 10.77 7.54
C ILE A 49 -3.21 12.25 7.20
N GLY A 50 -2.79 13.11 8.12
CA GLY A 50 -2.96 14.55 7.94
C GLY A 50 -4.43 14.97 7.94
N ASP A 51 -4.73 16.07 7.25
CA ASP A 51 -6.05 16.69 7.25
C ASP A 51 -6.91 16.12 6.08
N GLY A 52 -7.65 15.07 6.38
CA GLY A 52 -8.63 14.48 5.45
C GLY A 52 -8.08 13.46 4.44
N PHE A 53 -6.82 13.02 4.54
CA PHE A 53 -6.29 11.96 3.70
C PHE A 53 -6.63 10.59 4.29
N ARG A 54 -7.67 9.95 3.77
CA ARG A 54 -8.12 8.62 4.21
C ARG A 54 -7.83 7.57 3.16
N ILE A 55 -7.19 6.48 3.58
CA ILE A 55 -6.83 5.38 2.68
C ILE A 55 -8.02 4.82 1.89
N PRO A 56 -9.20 4.52 2.51
CA PRO A 56 -10.34 4.02 1.74
C PRO A 56 -10.83 5.00 0.66
N GLU A 57 -10.85 6.30 0.95
CA GLU A 57 -11.33 7.32 0.02
C GLU A 57 -10.39 7.47 -1.20
N ILE A 58 -9.08 7.46 -0.96
CA ILE A 58 -8.09 7.50 -2.05
C ILE A 58 -8.18 6.24 -2.91
N MET A 59 -8.40 5.09 -2.29
CA MET A 59 -8.59 3.83 -3.00
C MET A 59 -9.79 3.91 -3.94
N GLU A 60 -10.94 4.34 -3.44
CA GLU A 60 -12.16 4.52 -4.22
C GLU A 60 -11.95 5.51 -5.38
N GLN A 61 -11.37 6.67 -5.11
CA GLN A 61 -11.11 7.71 -6.12
C GLN A 61 -10.14 7.24 -7.21
N SER A 62 -9.19 6.36 -6.87
CA SER A 62 -8.25 5.78 -7.85
C SER A 62 -8.88 4.74 -8.77
N GLY A 63 -10.10 4.28 -8.48
CA GLY A 63 -10.78 3.19 -9.18
C GLY A 63 -10.34 1.79 -8.75
N ALA A 64 -9.47 1.69 -7.73
CA ALA A 64 -9.14 0.43 -7.10
C ALA A 64 -10.19 0.05 -6.04
N ARG A 65 -10.33 -1.24 -5.76
CA ARG A 65 -11.24 -1.76 -4.74
C ARG A 65 -10.47 -2.16 -3.50
N LEU A 66 -10.85 -1.61 -2.36
CA LEU A 66 -10.28 -1.98 -1.08
C LEU A 66 -10.67 -3.42 -0.70
N ARG A 67 -9.65 -4.22 -0.38
CA ARG A 67 -9.80 -5.54 0.24
C ARG A 67 -9.17 -5.53 1.62
N GLU A 68 -9.99 -5.41 2.65
CA GLU A 68 -9.53 -5.38 4.03
C GLU A 68 -9.08 -6.76 4.49
N VAL A 69 -7.96 -6.81 5.22
CA VAL A 69 -7.33 -8.05 5.69
C VAL A 69 -7.08 -8.02 7.19
N GLY A 70 -7.35 -9.13 7.86
CA GLY A 70 -7.10 -9.29 9.29
C GLY A 70 -8.07 -8.51 10.18
N SER A 71 -7.58 -8.06 11.32
CA SER A 71 -8.31 -7.24 12.29
C SER A 71 -7.56 -5.97 12.62
N THR A 72 -8.22 -5.02 13.31
CA THR A 72 -7.66 -3.71 13.63
C THR A 72 -6.31 -3.77 14.33
N ASN A 73 -6.17 -4.68 15.30
CA ASN A 73 -4.96 -4.80 16.12
C ASN A 73 -4.03 -5.95 15.68
N LYS A 74 -4.51 -6.87 14.86
CA LYS A 74 -3.69 -8.04 14.48
C LYS A 74 -4.01 -8.55 13.09
N THR A 75 -2.98 -8.65 12.27
CA THR A 75 -3.02 -9.23 10.93
C THR A 75 -1.84 -10.19 10.76
N LYS A 76 -2.07 -11.32 10.12
CA LYS A 76 -1.07 -12.35 9.82
C LYS A 76 -0.99 -12.57 8.31
N VAL A 77 0.09 -13.16 7.83
CA VAL A 77 0.26 -13.56 6.42
C VAL A 77 -0.90 -14.46 5.96
N GLU A 78 -1.39 -15.35 6.83
CA GLU A 78 -2.51 -16.25 6.56
C GLU A 78 -3.83 -15.52 6.29
N ASP A 79 -4.00 -14.33 6.85
CA ASP A 79 -5.19 -13.51 6.58
C ASP A 79 -5.17 -12.98 5.14
N TYR A 80 -3.98 -12.60 4.63
CA TYR A 80 -3.79 -12.25 3.23
C TYR A 80 -4.06 -13.44 2.32
N ARG A 81 -3.51 -14.64 2.64
CA ARG A 81 -3.73 -15.86 1.86
C ARG A 81 -5.21 -16.21 1.75
N ARG A 82 -5.96 -16.12 2.85
CA ARG A 82 -7.42 -16.36 2.87
C ARG A 82 -8.22 -15.35 2.08
N ALA A 83 -7.79 -14.09 2.09
CA ALA A 83 -8.50 -13.00 1.45
C ALA A 83 -8.18 -12.86 -0.04
N LYS A 84 -7.15 -13.55 -0.57
CA LYS A 84 -6.74 -13.49 -1.97
C LYS A 84 -7.87 -13.94 -2.90
N THR A 85 -8.07 -13.19 -3.99
CA THR A 85 -8.96 -13.53 -5.10
C THR A 85 -8.22 -13.45 -6.42
N GLU A 86 -8.88 -13.86 -7.51
CA GLU A 86 -8.38 -13.65 -8.87
C GLU A 86 -8.27 -12.16 -9.27
N ASN A 87 -9.01 -11.29 -8.56
CA ASN A 87 -9.00 -9.84 -8.78
C ASN A 87 -7.93 -9.11 -7.97
N THR A 88 -7.17 -9.80 -7.12
CA THR A 88 -6.08 -9.20 -6.36
C THR A 88 -4.99 -8.67 -7.29
N ARG A 89 -4.75 -7.36 -7.24
CA ARG A 89 -3.78 -6.65 -8.09
C ARG A 89 -2.58 -6.11 -7.35
N MET A 90 -2.71 -5.87 -6.05
CA MET A 90 -1.67 -5.23 -5.25
C MET A 90 -1.78 -5.59 -3.78
N LEU A 91 -0.65 -5.69 -3.10
CA LEU A 91 -0.56 -5.58 -1.65
C LEU A 91 -0.11 -4.17 -1.29
N MET A 92 -0.78 -3.55 -0.35
CA MET A 92 -0.42 -2.22 0.13
C MET A 92 -0.17 -2.26 1.64
N ARG A 93 0.93 -1.66 2.06
CA ARG A 93 1.29 -1.45 3.44
C ARG A 93 1.32 0.04 3.74
N VAL A 94 0.62 0.47 4.79
CA VAL A 94 0.54 1.87 5.16
C VAL A 94 1.31 2.12 6.45
N HIS A 95 2.18 3.11 6.43
CA HIS A 95 2.97 3.50 7.59
C HIS A 95 2.10 4.29 8.59
N PRO A 96 2.09 3.92 9.89
CA PRO A 96 1.35 4.66 10.93
C PRO A 96 2.13 5.91 11.35
N SER A 97 2.15 6.92 10.48
CA SER A 97 3.02 8.09 10.63
C SER A 97 2.63 9.03 11.79
N ASN A 98 1.37 9.04 12.20
CA ASN A 98 0.82 10.01 13.14
C ASN A 98 0.04 9.39 14.31
N PHE A 99 0.06 8.06 14.46
CA PHE A 99 -0.57 7.38 15.59
C PHE A 99 0.19 6.11 15.99
N HIS A 100 -0.13 5.59 17.17
CA HIS A 100 0.47 4.37 17.68
C HIS A 100 -0.61 3.45 18.27
N ILE A 101 -0.56 2.17 17.89
CA ILE A 101 -1.38 1.12 18.51
C ILE A 101 -0.49 0.32 19.45
N SER A 102 -0.89 0.17 20.70
CA SER A 102 -0.17 -0.60 21.74
C SER A 102 -1.02 -1.73 22.32
N GLY A 103 -0.39 -2.67 23.00
CA GLY A 103 -1.06 -3.82 23.61
C GLY A 103 -0.91 -5.08 22.79
N PHE A 104 -1.97 -5.84 22.60
CA PHE A 104 -1.98 -7.08 21.82
C PHE A 104 -2.04 -6.78 20.32
N VAL A 105 -0.90 -6.44 19.73
CA VAL A 105 -0.75 -5.99 18.35
C VAL A 105 0.16 -6.92 17.55
N GLY A 106 -0.11 -7.07 16.26
CA GLY A 106 0.77 -7.81 15.34
C GLY A 106 0.43 -7.52 13.89
N ARG A 107 1.46 -7.40 13.07
CA ARG A 107 1.33 -7.27 11.61
C ARG A 107 2.51 -7.98 10.93
N PRO A 108 2.32 -8.47 9.68
CA PRO A 108 3.43 -9.00 8.90
C PRO A 108 4.52 -7.95 8.73
N ASP A 109 5.77 -8.38 8.71
CA ASP A 109 6.87 -7.50 8.35
C ASP A 109 6.93 -7.27 6.82
N LEU A 110 7.75 -6.30 6.40
CA LEU A 110 7.87 -5.95 4.98
C LEU A 110 8.40 -7.12 4.14
N ARG A 111 9.29 -7.96 4.70
CA ARG A 111 9.90 -9.09 3.99
C ARG A 111 8.88 -10.21 3.76
N GLU A 112 8.03 -10.46 4.74
CA GLU A 112 6.93 -11.43 4.63
C GLU A 112 5.95 -11.01 3.53
N LEU A 113 5.54 -9.74 3.51
CA LEU A 113 4.66 -9.21 2.47
C LEU A 113 5.33 -9.17 1.10
N ALA A 114 6.61 -8.82 1.02
CA ALA A 114 7.37 -8.85 -0.23
C ALA A 114 7.52 -10.28 -0.79
N SER A 115 7.67 -11.28 0.08
CA SER A 115 7.70 -12.68 -0.33
C SER A 115 6.36 -13.13 -0.89
N LEU A 116 5.27 -12.74 -0.22
CA LEU A 116 3.90 -13.03 -0.66
C LEU A 116 3.56 -12.35 -2.00
N ALA A 117 3.95 -11.09 -2.15
CA ALA A 117 3.76 -10.34 -3.39
C ALA A 117 4.49 -10.98 -4.58
N ARG A 118 5.72 -11.44 -4.37
CA ARG A 118 6.49 -12.19 -5.37
C ARG A 118 5.85 -13.53 -5.72
N GLU A 119 5.40 -14.28 -4.72
CA GLU A 119 4.67 -15.54 -4.93
C GLU A 119 3.43 -15.34 -5.81
N TRP A 120 2.71 -14.25 -5.61
CA TRP A 120 1.49 -13.94 -6.34
C TRP A 120 1.71 -13.12 -7.62
N GLN A 121 2.94 -12.70 -7.88
CA GLN A 121 3.29 -11.85 -9.01
C GLN A 121 2.51 -10.53 -9.05
N VAL A 122 2.27 -9.94 -7.89
CA VAL A 122 1.64 -8.63 -7.74
C VAL A 122 2.60 -7.63 -7.08
N PRO A 123 2.49 -6.34 -7.36
CA PRO A 123 3.29 -5.34 -6.67
C PRO A 123 2.97 -5.25 -5.17
N LEU A 124 3.98 -4.93 -4.38
CA LEU A 124 3.85 -4.45 -3.02
C LEU A 124 4.18 -2.96 -3.01
N TYR A 125 3.27 -2.14 -2.54
CA TYR A 125 3.45 -0.70 -2.35
C TYR A 125 3.48 -0.36 -0.86
N GLU A 126 4.47 0.45 -0.43
CA GLU A 126 4.58 0.98 0.92
C GLU A 126 4.73 2.50 0.92
#